data_2e5f4f804718d8d26fa11e4f6cd328e3
#
_entry.id   2e5f4f804718d8d26fa11e4f6cd328e3
#
_cell.length_a   1.000
_cell.length_b   1.000
_cell.length_c   1.000
_cell.angle_alpha   90.00
_cell.angle_beta   90.00
_cell.angle_gamma   90.00
#
_symmetry.space_group_name_H-M   'P 1'
#
loop_
_entity.id
_entity.type
_entity.pdbx_description
1 polymer ?
#
loop_
_entity_poly.entity_id
_entity_poly.type
_entity_poly.pdbx_seq_one_letter_code
_entity_poly.pdbx_strand_id
1 'polypeptide(L)'
;KTGKISNKYMKEQLSILDKVDGNVDSISNRIANVRTWSYVSNKNGWVDNQDYWVKRTKSLEDKLSDRLHEELTKSFIDKRASVLAKGLKQDISFETKIENNEKVLINNQFIGNLKGLKLELDFKVGDLETDIKSLKKAARQNVSPEISKRINQIIEGKQIELKEDRKIYWNNFPIAMLVKGADYLSPELDLIIDDIVENDEKLKLHSFLKKWLDTKIIDELDSLLKLKSINSVNAQIRALSYQLYENNGVVKREEVLDIINNLSQDDRKTLRNLGVKFGRYHIFLFKLFKPSVVSLRILLWKNFNGEDLSLFPPTFGLNFVNNVKYKNKKFMLLCGFEKFDSFFVRIDILERLFIEIINSTEN
;
A
#
# COMPACT_ATOMS: atom_id res chain seq x y z
N LYS A 1 -51.74 41.98 -28.15
CA LYS A 1 -51.39 40.75 -27.33
C LYS A 1 -50.60 39.80 -28.26
N THR A 2 -49.35 39.63 -28.02
CA THR A 2 -48.40 38.98 -28.90
C THR A 2 -48.43 37.43 -28.84
N GLY A 3 -49.29 36.85 -27.98
CA GLY A 3 -49.36 35.37 -27.81
C GLY A 3 -48.13 34.74 -27.19
N LYS A 4 -47.11 35.54 -26.80
CA LYS A 4 -45.86 35.07 -26.18
C LYS A 4 -45.84 35.31 -24.70
N ILE A 5 -45.11 34.47 -23.97
CA ILE A 5 -44.83 34.61 -22.55
C ILE A 5 -43.73 35.66 -22.37
N SER A 6 -43.99 36.68 -21.50
CA SER A 6 -43.03 37.74 -21.29
C SER A 6 -41.83 37.26 -20.47
N ASN A 7 -40.64 37.83 -20.74
CA ASN A 7 -39.42 37.55 -19.98
C ASN A 7 -39.57 37.79 -18.49
N LYS A 8 -40.36 38.79 -18.07
CA LYS A 8 -40.65 39.11 -16.67
C LYS A 8 -41.36 37.93 -16.00
N TYR A 9 -42.40 37.39 -16.65
CA TYR A 9 -43.16 36.27 -16.10
C TYR A 9 -42.30 34.98 -16.01
N MET A 10 -41.53 34.69 -17.04
CA MET A 10 -40.58 33.56 -17.03
C MET A 10 -39.60 33.68 -15.85
N LYS A 11 -39.03 34.86 -15.64
CA LYS A 11 -38.09 35.11 -14.57
C LYS A 11 -38.75 34.92 -13.17
N GLU A 12 -39.95 35.41 -12.99
CA GLU A 12 -40.69 35.24 -11.72
C GLU A 12 -40.99 33.77 -11.44
N GLN A 13 -41.47 33.01 -12.42
CA GLN A 13 -41.77 31.58 -12.26
C GLN A 13 -40.53 30.77 -11.93
N LEU A 14 -39.41 30.95 -12.67
CA LEU A 14 -38.17 30.22 -12.41
C LEU A 14 -37.51 30.63 -11.12
N SER A 15 -37.68 31.89 -10.62
CA SER A 15 -37.12 32.30 -9.33
C SER A 15 -37.82 31.62 -8.13
N ILE A 16 -39.08 31.28 -8.26
CA ILE A 16 -39.83 30.52 -7.23
C ILE A 16 -39.27 29.08 -7.16
N LEU A 17 -38.86 28.53 -8.31
CA LEU A 17 -38.32 27.16 -8.42
C LEU A 17 -36.83 27.08 -8.09
N ASP A 18 -36.07 28.18 -8.16
CA ASP A 18 -34.62 28.23 -7.87
C ASP A 18 -34.36 28.24 -6.33
N LYS A 19 -34.96 27.29 -5.63
CA LYS A 19 -34.72 27.02 -4.21
C LYS A 19 -34.21 25.61 -4.09
N VAL A 20 -33.05 25.47 -3.47
CA VAL A 20 -32.40 24.15 -3.27
C VAL A 20 -32.76 23.50 -1.93
N ASP A 21 -33.50 24.22 -1.07
CA ASP A 21 -33.90 23.73 0.25
C ASP A 21 -35.15 22.86 0.17
N GLY A 22 -35.21 21.86 1.04
CA GLY A 22 -36.37 20.98 1.19
C GLY A 22 -36.02 19.50 1.14
N ASN A 23 -37.03 18.67 1.41
CA ASN A 23 -36.93 17.22 1.35
C ASN A 23 -37.02 16.70 -0.09
N VAL A 24 -36.77 15.40 -0.26
CA VAL A 24 -36.78 14.67 -1.55
C VAL A 24 -38.06 14.98 -2.36
N ASP A 25 -39.23 14.97 -1.71
CA ASP A 25 -40.51 15.19 -2.39
C ASP A 25 -40.65 16.64 -2.91
N SER A 26 -40.22 17.63 -2.12
CA SER A 26 -40.31 19.04 -2.51
C SER A 26 -39.34 19.39 -3.63
N ILE A 27 -38.12 18.82 -3.63
CA ILE A 27 -37.15 19.00 -4.71
C ILE A 27 -37.61 18.29 -5.99
N SER A 28 -38.12 17.05 -5.87
CA SER A 28 -38.69 16.30 -7.01
C SER A 28 -39.84 17.05 -7.68
N ASN A 29 -40.75 17.62 -6.93
CA ASN A 29 -41.84 18.46 -7.41
C ASN A 29 -41.33 19.72 -8.14
N ARG A 30 -40.27 20.36 -7.63
CA ARG A 30 -39.66 21.52 -8.33
C ARG A 30 -39.05 21.12 -9.66
N ILE A 31 -38.35 19.97 -9.71
CA ILE A 31 -37.78 19.43 -10.95
C ILE A 31 -38.91 19.20 -11.99
N ALA A 32 -40.02 18.59 -11.58
CA ALA A 32 -41.15 18.38 -12.49
C ALA A 32 -41.70 19.73 -13.06
N ASN A 33 -41.79 20.76 -12.20
CA ASN A 33 -42.20 22.08 -12.64
C ASN A 33 -41.16 22.76 -13.56
N VAL A 34 -39.85 22.62 -13.29
CA VAL A 34 -38.78 23.13 -14.16
C VAL A 34 -38.83 22.47 -15.52
N ARG A 35 -39.09 21.17 -15.58
CA ARG A 35 -39.29 20.44 -16.87
C ARG A 35 -40.44 20.98 -17.68
N THR A 36 -41.54 21.40 -17.05
CA THR A 36 -42.65 22.08 -17.73
C THR A 36 -42.15 23.38 -18.34
N TRP A 37 -41.38 24.19 -17.63
CA TRP A 37 -40.84 25.43 -18.16
C TRP A 37 -39.74 25.19 -19.21
N SER A 38 -38.99 24.11 -19.11
CA SER A 38 -38.04 23.68 -20.12
C SER A 38 -38.77 23.32 -21.44
N TYR A 39 -39.88 22.58 -21.32
CA TYR A 39 -40.74 22.32 -22.49
C TYR A 39 -41.27 23.60 -23.16
N VAL A 40 -41.77 24.55 -22.35
CA VAL A 40 -42.27 25.86 -22.83
C VAL A 40 -41.14 26.63 -23.53
N SER A 41 -39.93 26.63 -22.97
CA SER A 41 -38.78 27.32 -23.55
C SER A 41 -38.33 26.72 -24.89
N ASN A 42 -38.49 25.43 -25.07
CA ASN A 42 -38.13 24.74 -26.32
C ASN A 42 -39.16 24.90 -27.45
N LYS A 43 -40.36 25.45 -27.18
CA LYS A 43 -41.38 25.70 -28.20
C LYS A 43 -41.10 26.99 -28.95
N ASN A 44 -40.98 26.88 -30.26
CA ASN A 44 -40.74 28.03 -31.14
C ASN A 44 -41.85 29.08 -31.05
N GLY A 45 -41.44 30.31 -30.81
CA GLY A 45 -42.36 31.47 -30.78
C GLY A 45 -43.15 31.64 -29.46
N TRP A 46 -42.96 30.79 -28.46
CA TRP A 46 -43.69 30.91 -27.19
C TRP A 46 -43.00 31.86 -26.16
N VAL A 47 -41.70 32.03 -26.27
CA VAL A 47 -40.92 32.92 -25.40
C VAL A 47 -40.05 33.86 -26.24
N ASP A 48 -39.71 35.02 -25.69
CA ASP A 48 -38.67 35.88 -26.23
C ASP A 48 -37.30 35.42 -25.68
N ASN A 49 -36.24 35.52 -26.48
CA ASN A 49 -34.88 35.01 -26.15
C ASN A 49 -34.84 33.52 -25.79
N GLN A 50 -35.37 32.70 -26.69
CA GLN A 50 -35.53 31.25 -26.52
C GLN A 50 -34.23 30.57 -26.03
N ASP A 51 -33.10 30.83 -26.69
CA ASP A 51 -31.80 30.23 -26.32
C ASP A 51 -31.37 30.51 -24.89
N TYR A 52 -31.66 31.71 -24.38
CA TYR A 52 -31.38 32.07 -22.99
C TYR A 52 -32.22 31.23 -22.04
N TRP A 53 -33.53 31.11 -22.28
CA TRP A 53 -34.43 30.38 -21.40
C TRP A 53 -34.20 28.88 -21.43
N VAL A 54 -33.85 28.30 -22.57
CA VAL A 54 -33.46 26.88 -22.69
C VAL A 54 -32.22 26.58 -21.86
N LYS A 55 -31.18 27.42 -21.96
CA LYS A 55 -29.98 27.26 -21.13
C LYS A 55 -30.26 27.45 -19.65
N ARG A 56 -31.09 28.43 -19.29
CA ARG A 56 -31.44 28.73 -17.92
C ARG A 56 -32.26 27.64 -17.25
N THR A 57 -33.28 27.10 -17.94
CA THR A 57 -34.09 25.99 -17.42
C THR A 57 -33.25 24.71 -17.26
N LYS A 58 -32.39 24.42 -18.23
CA LYS A 58 -31.47 23.28 -18.16
C LYS A 58 -30.52 23.40 -16.95
N SER A 59 -29.86 24.54 -16.81
CA SER A 59 -28.96 24.78 -15.65
C SER A 59 -29.67 24.64 -14.29
N LEU A 60 -30.92 25.06 -14.20
CA LEU A 60 -31.73 24.93 -12.99
C LEU A 60 -32.16 23.49 -12.75
N GLU A 61 -32.50 22.73 -13.80
CA GLU A 61 -32.81 21.30 -13.71
C GLU A 61 -31.59 20.50 -13.23
N ASP A 62 -30.42 20.75 -13.81
CA ASP A 62 -29.16 20.10 -13.41
C ASP A 62 -28.85 20.37 -11.92
N LYS A 63 -28.94 21.64 -11.49
CA LYS A 63 -28.72 22.05 -10.10
C LYS A 63 -29.67 21.36 -9.10
N LEU A 64 -30.96 21.26 -9.44
CA LEU A 64 -31.95 20.60 -8.59
C LEU A 64 -31.79 19.07 -8.63
N SER A 65 -31.37 18.49 -9.75
CA SER A 65 -31.08 17.06 -9.85
C SER A 65 -29.90 16.65 -9.01
N ASP A 66 -28.83 17.42 -9.02
CA ASP A 66 -27.66 17.20 -8.13
C ASP A 66 -28.10 17.24 -6.67
N ARG A 67 -28.91 18.25 -6.31
CA ARG A 67 -29.42 18.37 -4.94
C ARG A 67 -30.37 17.23 -4.56
N LEU A 68 -31.21 16.78 -5.46
CA LEU A 68 -32.08 15.61 -5.24
C LEU A 68 -31.22 14.35 -4.99
N HIS A 69 -30.15 14.18 -5.73
CA HIS A 69 -29.22 13.06 -5.56
C HIS A 69 -28.56 13.08 -4.18
N GLU A 70 -28.13 14.25 -3.72
CA GLU A 70 -27.60 14.43 -2.38
C GLU A 70 -28.62 14.08 -1.28
N GLU A 71 -29.85 14.59 -1.40
CA GLU A 71 -30.92 14.36 -0.41
C GLU A 71 -31.41 12.90 -0.42
N LEU A 72 -31.50 12.26 -1.60
CA LEU A 72 -31.76 10.81 -1.68
C LEU A 72 -30.67 10.03 -0.97
N THR A 73 -29.41 10.35 -1.23
CA THR A 73 -28.26 9.70 -0.59
C THR A 73 -28.34 9.84 0.94
N LYS A 74 -28.64 11.04 1.46
CA LYS A 74 -28.85 11.28 2.89
C LYS A 74 -30.01 10.46 3.45
N SER A 75 -31.14 10.44 2.76
CA SER A 75 -32.34 9.70 3.20
C SER A 75 -32.08 8.18 3.27
N PHE A 76 -31.30 7.60 2.34
CA PHE A 76 -30.90 6.20 2.41
C PHE A 76 -29.94 5.93 3.57
N ILE A 77 -29.02 6.85 3.84
CA ILE A 77 -28.09 6.76 4.97
C ILE A 77 -28.86 6.83 6.29
N ASP A 78 -29.79 7.77 6.45
CA ASP A 78 -30.59 7.92 7.67
C ASP A 78 -31.42 6.68 7.99
N LYS A 79 -31.99 6.00 6.98
CA LYS A 79 -32.70 4.74 7.17
C LYS A 79 -31.79 3.61 7.65
N ARG A 80 -30.59 3.46 7.07
CA ARG A 80 -29.60 2.46 7.50
C ARG A 80 -29.11 2.75 8.92
N ALA A 81 -28.78 4.01 9.19
CA ALA A 81 -28.37 4.47 10.51
C ALA A 81 -29.47 4.26 11.56
N SER A 82 -30.73 4.57 11.22
CA SER A 82 -31.87 4.41 12.10
C SER A 82 -32.14 2.94 12.45
N VAL A 83 -32.01 2.00 11.49
CA VAL A 83 -32.22 0.55 11.74
C VAL A 83 -31.12 0.02 12.67
N LEU A 84 -29.87 0.38 12.44
CA LEU A 84 -28.74 -0.02 13.29
C LEU A 84 -28.86 0.59 14.70
N ALA A 85 -29.22 1.89 14.79
CA ALA A 85 -29.40 2.57 16.07
C ALA A 85 -30.58 2.00 16.90
N LYS A 86 -31.66 1.62 16.24
CA LYS A 86 -32.79 0.93 16.91
C LYS A 86 -32.38 -0.43 17.45
N GLY A 87 -31.64 -1.20 16.64
CA GLY A 87 -31.14 -2.52 17.07
C GLY A 87 -30.19 -2.43 18.26
N LEU A 88 -29.33 -1.40 18.32
CA LEU A 88 -28.45 -1.15 19.45
C LEU A 88 -29.19 -0.83 20.75
N LYS A 89 -30.32 -0.14 20.67
CA LYS A 89 -31.15 0.19 21.84
C LYS A 89 -31.97 -0.98 22.37
N GLN A 90 -32.17 -2.03 21.58
CA GLN A 90 -33.06 -3.15 21.90
C GLN A 90 -32.33 -4.47 22.18
N ASP A 91 -30.98 -4.47 22.28
CA ASP A 91 -30.15 -5.70 22.47
C ASP A 91 -30.50 -6.84 21.48
N ILE A 92 -30.93 -6.49 20.27
CA ILE A 92 -31.26 -7.46 19.23
C ILE A 92 -29.94 -7.98 18.63
N SER A 93 -29.78 -9.30 18.57
CA SER A 93 -28.68 -9.94 17.85
C SER A 93 -28.80 -9.62 16.36
N PHE A 94 -27.80 -8.92 15.80
CA PHE A 94 -27.76 -8.61 14.39
C PHE A 94 -27.27 -9.81 13.60
N GLU A 95 -27.98 -10.18 12.56
CA GLU A 95 -27.51 -11.17 11.60
C GLU A 95 -26.49 -10.50 10.66
N THR A 96 -25.21 -10.84 10.84
CA THR A 96 -24.12 -10.35 9.98
C THR A 96 -23.86 -11.38 8.88
N LYS A 97 -23.96 -10.96 7.63
CA LYS A 97 -23.60 -11.77 6.45
C LYS A 97 -22.45 -11.10 5.72
N ILE A 98 -21.47 -11.91 5.30
CA ILE A 98 -20.37 -11.45 4.45
C ILE A 98 -20.51 -12.12 3.09
N GLU A 99 -20.81 -11.31 2.06
CA GLU A 99 -20.92 -11.75 0.68
C GLU A 99 -19.60 -11.52 -0.05
N ASN A 100 -19.24 -12.50 -0.91
CA ASN A 100 -18.02 -12.45 -1.73
C ASN A 100 -16.74 -12.19 -0.93
N ASN A 101 -16.65 -12.60 0.33
CA ASN A 101 -15.55 -12.37 1.28
C ASN A 101 -15.22 -10.88 1.56
N GLU A 102 -16.01 -9.93 1.13
CA GLU A 102 -15.73 -8.50 1.28
C GLU A 102 -16.95 -7.70 1.77
N LYS A 103 -18.12 -7.87 1.12
CA LYS A 103 -19.29 -7.06 1.41
C LYS A 103 -19.94 -7.48 2.73
N VAL A 104 -20.00 -6.52 3.66
CA VAL A 104 -20.63 -6.73 4.97
C VAL A 104 -22.06 -6.22 4.94
N LEU A 105 -22.99 -7.13 5.20
CA LEU A 105 -24.40 -6.81 5.38
C LEU A 105 -24.79 -7.09 6.84
N ILE A 106 -25.51 -6.16 7.45
CA ILE A 106 -26.14 -6.32 8.75
C ILE A 106 -27.65 -6.22 8.55
N ASN A 107 -28.40 -7.27 8.92
CA ASN A 107 -29.84 -7.39 8.65
C ASN A 107 -30.19 -7.13 7.18
N ASN A 108 -29.44 -7.72 6.25
CA ASN A 108 -29.55 -7.55 4.79
C ASN A 108 -29.30 -6.13 4.28
N GLN A 109 -28.74 -5.23 5.08
CA GLN A 109 -28.34 -3.89 4.64
C GLN A 109 -26.83 -3.81 4.49
N PHE A 110 -26.37 -3.30 3.36
CA PHE A 110 -24.96 -3.09 3.08
C PHE A 110 -24.38 -1.99 3.99
N ILE A 111 -23.31 -2.31 4.71
CA ILE A 111 -22.68 -1.45 5.70
C ILE A 111 -21.32 -0.97 5.24
N GLY A 112 -20.62 -1.80 4.49
CA GLY A 112 -19.26 -1.51 4.04
C GLY A 112 -18.54 -2.75 3.56
N ASN A 113 -17.22 -2.62 3.37
CA ASN A 113 -16.37 -3.71 2.90
C ASN A 113 -15.33 -4.09 3.96
N LEU A 114 -15.19 -5.37 4.24
CA LEU A 114 -14.14 -5.92 5.08
C LEU A 114 -12.93 -6.27 4.21
N LYS A 115 -11.99 -5.34 4.10
CA LYS A 115 -10.73 -5.52 3.35
C LYS A 115 -9.66 -6.10 4.26
N GLY A 116 -9.35 -7.39 4.05
CA GLY A 116 -8.45 -8.10 4.96
C GLY A 116 -8.98 -8.10 6.40
N LEU A 117 -8.31 -7.37 7.28
CA LEU A 117 -8.64 -7.24 8.71
C LEU A 117 -9.21 -5.85 9.07
N LYS A 118 -9.51 -4.99 8.09
CA LYS A 118 -10.01 -3.63 8.32
C LYS A 118 -11.39 -3.45 7.69
N LEU A 119 -12.35 -2.98 8.49
CA LEU A 119 -13.69 -2.64 8.02
C LEU A 119 -13.71 -1.20 7.48
N GLU A 120 -13.94 -1.05 6.19
CA GLU A 120 -14.23 0.22 5.56
C GLU A 120 -15.72 0.42 5.47
N LEU A 121 -16.24 1.33 6.29
CA LEU A 121 -17.66 1.66 6.32
C LEU A 121 -18.01 2.59 5.16
N ASP A 122 -19.05 2.26 4.41
CA ASP A 122 -19.56 3.06 3.27
C ASP A 122 -20.72 3.95 3.73
N PHE A 123 -20.48 4.77 4.77
CA PHE A 123 -21.42 5.82 5.18
C PHE A 123 -20.80 7.19 4.95
N LYS A 124 -21.43 8.01 4.13
CA LYS A 124 -21.26 9.46 4.20
C LYS A 124 -22.20 9.96 5.29
N VAL A 125 -21.62 10.58 6.28
CA VAL A 125 -22.27 10.97 7.49
C VAL A 125 -22.97 12.30 7.32
N GLY A 126 -24.27 12.38 7.63
CA GLY A 126 -24.98 13.62 7.95
C GLY A 126 -24.64 14.09 9.39
N ASP A 127 -24.95 15.34 9.71
CA ASP A 127 -24.47 16.18 10.81
C ASP A 127 -24.68 15.74 12.29
N LEU A 128 -24.91 14.47 12.58
CA LEU A 128 -25.07 13.95 13.95
C LEU A 128 -23.87 13.10 14.38
N GLU A 129 -22.78 13.74 14.80
CA GLU A 129 -21.51 13.08 15.18
C GLU A 129 -21.63 12.02 16.30
N THR A 130 -22.59 12.16 17.21
CA THR A 130 -22.75 11.26 18.36
C THR A 130 -23.34 9.90 17.99
N ASP A 131 -24.32 9.88 17.10
CA ASP A 131 -24.96 8.62 16.64
C ASP A 131 -24.03 7.80 15.75
N ILE A 132 -23.10 8.45 15.06
CA ILE A 132 -22.15 7.83 14.14
C ILE A 132 -21.09 7.00 14.87
N LYS A 133 -20.54 7.54 15.95
CA LYS A 133 -19.54 6.81 16.76
C LYS A 133 -20.13 5.52 17.31
N SER A 134 -21.37 5.58 17.80
CA SER A 134 -22.10 4.41 18.30
C SER A 134 -22.38 3.41 17.20
N LEU A 135 -22.77 3.87 16.03
CA LEU A 135 -23.05 3.05 14.84
C LEU A 135 -21.78 2.35 14.30
N LYS A 136 -20.71 3.12 14.16
CA LYS A 136 -19.40 2.55 13.77
C LYS A 136 -18.92 1.50 14.76
N LYS A 137 -19.06 1.75 16.04
CA LYS A 137 -18.71 0.81 17.11
C LYS A 137 -19.53 -0.48 17.00
N ALA A 138 -20.83 -0.38 16.80
CA ALA A 138 -21.70 -1.55 16.66
C ALA A 138 -21.42 -2.35 15.39
N ALA A 139 -21.26 -1.70 14.25
CA ALA A 139 -20.90 -2.37 13.01
C ALA A 139 -19.57 -3.16 13.18
N ARG A 140 -18.57 -2.55 13.81
CA ARG A 140 -17.30 -3.20 14.12
C ARG A 140 -17.45 -4.37 15.08
N GLN A 141 -18.24 -4.22 16.14
CA GLN A 141 -18.50 -5.30 17.10
C GLN A 141 -19.13 -6.53 16.43
N ASN A 142 -20.06 -6.34 15.50
CA ASN A 142 -20.70 -7.43 14.78
C ASN A 142 -19.75 -8.12 13.77
N VAL A 143 -18.73 -7.45 13.28
CA VAL A 143 -17.73 -8.01 12.35
C VAL A 143 -16.54 -8.63 13.10
N SER A 144 -16.35 -8.31 14.38
CA SER A 144 -15.24 -8.82 15.21
C SER A 144 -15.05 -10.35 15.12
N PRO A 145 -16.10 -11.20 15.24
CA PRO A 145 -15.92 -12.64 15.16
C PRO A 145 -15.35 -13.13 13.83
N GLU A 146 -15.71 -12.47 12.73
CA GLU A 146 -15.14 -12.82 11.41
C GLU A 146 -13.69 -12.38 11.29
N ILE A 147 -13.33 -11.21 11.86
CA ILE A 147 -11.93 -10.77 11.89
C ILE A 147 -11.09 -11.75 12.70
N SER A 148 -11.57 -12.20 13.86
CA SER A 148 -10.89 -13.21 14.69
C SER A 148 -10.70 -14.53 13.94
N LYS A 149 -11.71 -14.97 13.17
CA LYS A 149 -11.59 -16.13 12.30
C LYS A 149 -10.53 -15.95 11.22
N ARG A 150 -10.46 -14.78 10.57
CA ARG A 150 -9.42 -14.46 9.58
C ARG A 150 -8.03 -14.41 10.21
N ILE A 151 -7.88 -13.86 11.40
CA ILE A 151 -6.62 -13.88 12.15
C ILE A 151 -6.14 -15.32 12.37
N ASN A 152 -7.02 -16.22 12.78
CA ASN A 152 -6.68 -17.63 12.95
C ASN A 152 -6.27 -18.30 11.63
N GLN A 153 -6.94 -17.99 10.51
CA GLN A 153 -6.57 -18.49 9.19
C GLN A 153 -5.18 -17.97 8.74
N ILE A 154 -4.84 -16.72 9.08
CA ILE A 154 -3.51 -16.15 8.83
C ILE A 154 -2.45 -16.89 9.65
N ILE A 155 -2.70 -17.12 10.93
CA ILE A 155 -1.79 -17.85 11.83
C ILE A 155 -1.57 -19.31 11.37
N GLU A 156 -2.54 -19.93 10.72
CA GLU A 156 -2.36 -21.23 10.07
C GLU A 156 -1.39 -21.18 8.87
N GLY A 157 -0.86 -19.99 8.51
CA GLY A 157 0.23 -19.80 7.56
C GLY A 157 -0.14 -19.88 6.08
N LYS A 158 -1.42 -19.70 5.75
CA LYS A 158 -1.87 -19.79 4.35
C LYS A 158 -1.79 -18.45 3.64
N GLN A 159 -1.15 -18.41 2.45
CA GLN A 159 -1.19 -17.33 1.46
C GLN A 159 -0.67 -15.95 1.97
N ILE A 160 0.43 -15.96 2.73
CA ILE A 160 1.09 -14.73 3.17
C ILE A 160 2.21 -14.37 2.21
N GLU A 161 2.24 -13.13 1.75
CA GLU A 161 3.20 -12.62 0.79
C GLU A 161 3.73 -11.23 1.20
N LEU A 162 5.04 -11.02 1.11
CA LEU A 162 5.67 -9.72 1.25
C LEU A 162 5.87 -9.11 -0.14
N LYS A 163 5.28 -7.93 -0.38
CA LYS A 163 5.37 -7.21 -1.67
C LYS A 163 6.35 -6.04 -1.61
N GLU A 164 6.71 -5.52 -2.79
CA GLU A 164 7.68 -4.44 -2.95
C GLU A 164 7.26 -3.11 -2.30
N ASP A 165 5.99 -2.91 -2.04
CA ASP A 165 5.43 -1.74 -1.33
C ASP A 165 5.61 -1.79 0.19
N ARG A 166 6.43 -2.70 0.70
CA ARG A 166 6.74 -2.91 2.14
C ARG A 166 5.56 -3.40 2.96
N LYS A 167 4.54 -3.99 2.31
CA LYS A 167 3.39 -4.54 3.01
C LYS A 167 3.35 -6.06 2.94
N ILE A 168 2.85 -6.65 4.02
CA ILE A 168 2.53 -8.07 4.08
C ILE A 168 1.07 -8.21 3.70
N TYR A 169 0.81 -9.09 2.75
CA TYR A 169 -0.50 -9.36 2.19
C TYR A 169 -1.01 -10.73 2.57
N TRP A 170 -2.31 -10.83 2.78
CA TRP A 170 -3.07 -12.05 2.89
C TRP A 170 -4.27 -11.98 1.94
N ASN A 171 -4.44 -12.96 1.05
CA ASN A 171 -5.50 -12.96 0.02
C ASN A 171 -5.62 -11.61 -0.72
N ASN A 172 -4.49 -11.02 -1.14
CA ASN A 172 -4.40 -9.71 -1.81
C ASN A 172 -4.75 -8.48 -0.95
N PHE A 173 -5.06 -8.65 0.32
CA PHE A 173 -5.29 -7.52 1.24
C PHE A 173 -4.07 -7.27 2.12
N PRO A 174 -3.66 -5.99 2.30
CA PRO A 174 -2.57 -5.67 3.20
C PRO A 174 -3.02 -5.86 4.66
N ILE A 175 -2.22 -6.61 5.43
CA ILE A 175 -2.47 -6.91 6.85
C ILE A 175 -1.43 -6.32 7.79
N ALA A 176 -0.25 -6.01 7.28
CA ALA A 176 0.80 -5.31 8.03
C ALA A 176 1.69 -4.52 7.08
N MET A 177 2.40 -3.54 7.62
CA MET A 177 3.41 -2.75 6.93
C MET A 177 4.73 -2.84 7.67
N LEU A 178 5.84 -2.95 6.93
CA LEU A 178 7.17 -2.87 7.51
C LEU A 178 7.46 -1.43 7.93
N VAL A 179 7.93 -1.26 9.15
CA VAL A 179 8.42 0.02 9.66
C VAL A 179 9.89 -0.12 10.05
N LYS A 180 10.58 1.01 10.23
CA LYS A 180 11.98 1.04 10.59
C LYS A 180 12.19 0.37 11.95
N GLY A 181 13.08 -0.63 12.00
CA GLY A 181 13.51 -1.28 13.22
C GLY A 181 14.87 -0.77 13.73
N ALA A 182 15.46 -1.50 14.66
CA ALA A 182 16.77 -1.18 15.21
C ALA A 182 17.92 -1.34 14.20
N ASP A 183 17.76 -2.25 13.24
CA ASP A 183 18.70 -2.59 12.20
C ASP A 183 17.95 -2.85 10.89
N TYR A 184 18.62 -2.69 9.74
CA TYR A 184 17.99 -2.90 8.44
C TYR A 184 17.55 -4.35 8.18
N LEU A 185 18.19 -5.34 8.83
CA LEU A 185 17.77 -6.76 8.80
C LEU A 185 16.74 -7.13 9.88
N SER A 186 16.37 -6.20 10.73
CA SER A 186 15.40 -6.41 11.82
C SER A 186 14.32 -5.35 11.77
N PRO A 187 13.51 -5.30 10.68
CA PRO A 187 12.40 -4.36 10.56
C PRO A 187 11.33 -4.68 11.61
N GLU A 188 10.61 -3.66 12.05
CA GLU A 188 9.40 -3.82 12.85
C GLU A 188 8.15 -3.86 11.96
N LEU A 189 7.02 -4.22 12.54
CA LEU A 189 5.75 -4.35 11.86
C LEU A 189 4.70 -3.44 12.48
N ASP A 190 3.97 -2.73 11.63
CA ASP A 190 2.74 -2.03 11.99
C ASP A 190 1.55 -2.78 11.39
N LEU A 191 0.58 -3.18 12.23
CA LEU A 191 -0.57 -3.96 11.81
C LEU A 191 -1.62 -3.09 11.14
N ILE A 192 -2.12 -3.52 9.98
CA ILE A 192 -3.26 -2.91 9.29
C ILE A 192 -4.52 -3.69 9.69
N ILE A 193 -5.03 -3.34 10.85
CA ILE A 193 -6.14 -4.06 11.49
C ILE A 193 -7.17 -3.07 12.05
N ASP A 194 -8.40 -3.51 12.24
CA ASP A 194 -9.45 -2.69 12.85
C ASP A 194 -9.21 -2.50 14.35
N ASP A 195 -9.57 -1.30 14.86
CA ASP A 195 -9.36 -0.92 16.27
C ASP A 195 -10.13 -1.80 17.25
N ILE A 196 -11.22 -2.42 16.81
CA ILE A 196 -12.10 -3.25 17.66
C ILE A 196 -11.46 -4.59 18.07
N VAL A 197 -10.42 -5.02 17.37
CA VAL A 197 -9.75 -6.28 17.66
C VAL A 197 -9.07 -6.21 19.02
N GLU A 198 -9.23 -7.26 19.82
CA GLU A 198 -8.64 -7.34 21.15
C GLU A 198 -7.11 -7.33 21.12
N ASN A 199 -6.52 -6.75 22.15
CA ASN A 199 -5.04 -6.62 22.21
C ASN A 199 -4.33 -7.98 22.17
N ASP A 200 -4.92 -9.01 22.76
CA ASP A 200 -4.35 -10.36 22.76
C ASP A 200 -4.29 -10.94 21.34
N GLU A 201 -5.32 -10.72 20.54
CA GLU A 201 -5.34 -11.16 19.13
C GLU A 201 -4.33 -10.34 18.28
N LYS A 202 -4.24 -9.03 18.52
CA LYS A 202 -3.22 -8.17 17.88
C LYS A 202 -1.81 -8.67 18.20
N LEU A 203 -1.52 -8.98 19.44
CA LEU A 203 -0.21 -9.50 19.88
C LEU A 203 0.09 -10.87 19.27
N LYS A 204 -0.89 -11.79 19.22
CA LYS A 204 -0.73 -13.09 18.56
C LYS A 204 -0.43 -12.95 17.08
N LEU A 205 -1.17 -12.11 16.36
CA LEU A 205 -0.95 -11.87 14.94
C LEU A 205 0.41 -11.20 14.71
N HIS A 206 0.75 -10.18 15.50
CA HIS A 206 2.02 -9.48 15.39
C HIS A 206 3.21 -10.44 15.59
N SER A 207 3.20 -11.23 16.66
CA SER A 207 4.26 -12.20 16.96
C SER A 207 4.38 -13.27 15.88
N PHE A 208 3.27 -13.73 15.32
CA PHE A 208 3.26 -14.68 14.20
C PHE A 208 3.89 -14.06 12.95
N LEU A 209 3.43 -12.87 12.53
CA LEU A 209 3.94 -12.19 11.34
C LEU A 209 5.42 -11.81 11.49
N LYS A 210 5.83 -11.39 12.69
CA LYS A 210 7.24 -11.09 12.99
C LYS A 210 8.10 -12.35 12.83
N LYS A 211 7.68 -13.46 13.44
CA LYS A 211 8.38 -14.74 13.31
C LYS A 211 8.45 -15.23 11.85
N TRP A 212 7.37 -15.08 11.11
CA TRP A 212 7.32 -15.42 9.68
C TRP A 212 8.32 -14.57 8.87
N LEU A 213 8.35 -13.25 9.11
CA LEU A 213 9.27 -12.33 8.45
C LEU A 213 10.72 -12.62 8.81
N ASP A 214 11.01 -12.85 10.10
CA ASP A 214 12.35 -13.18 10.58
C ASP A 214 12.84 -14.51 9.96
N THR A 215 11.98 -15.53 9.86
CA THR A 215 12.32 -16.79 9.18
C THR A 215 12.65 -16.53 7.71
N LYS A 216 11.85 -15.74 6.99
CA LYS A 216 12.12 -15.39 5.59
C LYS A 216 13.45 -14.66 5.42
N ILE A 217 13.78 -13.74 6.33
CA ILE A 217 15.05 -13.01 6.34
C ILE A 217 16.22 -13.97 6.62
N ILE A 218 16.07 -14.87 7.58
CA ILE A 218 17.09 -15.88 7.91
C ILE A 218 17.34 -16.80 6.72
N ASP A 219 16.30 -17.31 6.06
CA ASP A 219 16.42 -18.24 4.95
C ASP A 219 17.13 -17.60 3.73
N GLU A 220 16.81 -16.37 3.42
CA GLU A 220 17.36 -15.69 2.23
C GLU A 220 18.70 -14.98 2.52
N LEU A 221 18.90 -14.42 3.74
CA LEU A 221 20.04 -13.58 4.10
C LEU A 221 20.98 -14.25 5.14
N ASP A 222 20.89 -15.58 5.28
CA ASP A 222 21.70 -16.39 6.22
C ASP A 222 23.20 -16.02 6.22
N SER A 223 23.80 -15.88 5.04
CA SER A 223 25.22 -15.53 4.93
C SER A 223 25.57 -14.15 5.53
N LEU A 224 24.67 -13.18 5.42
CA LEU A 224 24.87 -11.85 5.96
C LEU A 224 24.66 -11.83 7.49
N LEU A 225 23.65 -12.56 7.98
CA LEU A 225 23.38 -12.70 9.40
C LEU A 225 24.52 -13.45 10.14
N LYS A 226 25.10 -14.47 9.51
CA LYS A 226 26.27 -15.17 10.04
C LYS A 226 27.47 -14.27 10.19
N LEU A 227 27.70 -13.33 9.26
CA LEU A 227 28.77 -12.34 9.40
C LEU A 227 28.53 -11.38 10.58
N LYS A 228 27.28 -10.97 10.81
CA LYS A 228 26.90 -10.13 11.95
C LYS A 228 27.17 -10.81 13.30
N SER A 229 26.84 -12.10 13.39
CA SER A 229 26.91 -12.87 14.64
C SER A 229 28.27 -13.53 14.90
N ILE A 230 29.28 -13.26 14.07
CA ILE A 230 30.57 -13.94 14.18
C ILE A 230 31.34 -13.53 15.43
N ASN A 231 31.55 -14.48 16.35
CA ASN A 231 32.34 -14.34 17.58
C ASN A 231 33.69 -15.03 17.40
N SER A 232 34.44 -14.73 16.35
CA SER A 232 35.77 -15.25 16.14
C SER A 232 36.77 -14.62 17.13
N VAL A 233 37.72 -15.41 17.61
CA VAL A 233 38.86 -14.92 18.41
C VAL A 233 39.75 -14.01 17.55
N ASN A 234 39.83 -14.29 16.23
CA ASN A 234 40.66 -13.50 15.33
C ASN A 234 40.00 -12.13 15.01
N ALA A 235 40.73 -11.07 15.36
CA ALA A 235 40.28 -9.69 15.12
C ALA A 235 40.10 -9.37 13.64
N GLN A 236 40.91 -9.93 12.76
CA GLN A 236 40.85 -9.68 11.30
C GLN A 236 39.58 -10.29 10.68
N ILE A 237 39.16 -11.48 11.12
CA ILE A 237 37.90 -12.09 10.70
C ILE A 237 36.73 -11.19 11.12
N ARG A 238 36.72 -10.72 12.39
CA ARG A 238 35.67 -9.82 12.87
C ARG A 238 35.64 -8.51 12.09
N ALA A 239 36.81 -7.90 11.84
CA ALA A 239 36.91 -6.64 11.11
C ALA A 239 36.39 -6.77 9.67
N LEU A 240 36.79 -7.83 8.92
CA LEU A 240 36.31 -8.04 7.56
C LEU A 240 34.80 -8.37 7.55
N SER A 241 34.33 -9.18 8.49
CA SER A 241 32.91 -9.51 8.63
C SER A 241 32.07 -8.28 8.92
N TYR A 242 32.53 -7.39 9.79
CA TYR A 242 31.89 -6.12 10.08
C TYR A 242 31.84 -5.21 8.85
N GLN A 243 32.96 -5.05 8.13
CA GLN A 243 33.01 -4.25 6.90
C GLN A 243 32.06 -4.79 5.82
N LEU A 244 32.01 -6.11 5.64
CA LEU A 244 31.04 -6.72 4.71
C LEU A 244 29.61 -6.50 5.15
N TYR A 245 29.32 -6.62 6.43
CA TYR A 245 27.96 -6.40 6.96
C TYR A 245 27.50 -4.96 6.74
N GLU A 246 28.31 -3.96 7.14
CA GLU A 246 28.00 -2.54 6.98
C GLU A 246 27.82 -2.11 5.51
N ASN A 247 28.58 -2.73 4.60
CA ASN A 247 28.50 -2.47 3.17
C ASN A 247 27.56 -3.44 2.40
N ASN A 248 26.58 -4.01 3.12
CA ASN A 248 25.57 -4.89 2.52
C ASN A 248 26.17 -6.09 1.76
N GLY A 249 27.25 -6.65 2.24
CA GLY A 249 27.87 -7.87 1.73
C GLY A 249 28.82 -7.69 0.55
N VAL A 250 29.23 -6.46 0.23
CA VAL A 250 30.19 -6.15 -0.84
C VAL A 250 31.14 -5.05 -0.38
N VAL A 251 32.44 -5.27 -0.49
CA VAL A 251 33.48 -4.24 -0.22
C VAL A 251 34.52 -4.27 -1.32
N LYS A 252 35.12 -3.12 -1.63
CA LYS A 252 36.26 -3.06 -2.52
C LYS A 252 37.48 -3.61 -1.84
N ARG A 253 38.23 -4.45 -2.56
CA ARG A 253 39.42 -5.07 -2.00
C ARG A 253 40.46 -4.07 -1.51
N GLU A 254 40.60 -2.94 -2.23
CA GLU A 254 41.54 -1.85 -1.86
C GLU A 254 41.20 -1.23 -0.50
N GLU A 255 39.93 -1.14 -0.13
CA GLU A 255 39.48 -0.54 1.15
C GLU A 255 39.81 -1.44 2.36
N VAL A 256 40.06 -2.73 2.15
CA VAL A 256 40.30 -3.71 3.20
C VAL A 256 41.63 -4.46 3.02
N LEU A 257 42.55 -3.91 2.25
CA LEU A 257 43.87 -4.52 1.94
C LEU A 257 44.65 -4.89 3.22
N ASP A 258 44.69 -3.98 4.20
CA ASP A 258 45.42 -4.22 5.47
C ASP A 258 44.83 -5.41 6.24
N ILE A 259 43.49 -5.54 6.24
CA ILE A 259 42.80 -6.66 6.88
C ILE A 259 43.14 -7.96 6.14
N ILE A 260 43.08 -7.94 4.80
CA ILE A 260 43.31 -9.13 3.97
C ILE A 260 44.75 -9.65 4.08
N ASN A 261 45.73 -8.75 4.09
CA ASN A 261 47.15 -9.11 4.17
C ASN A 261 47.50 -9.78 5.50
N ASN A 262 46.76 -9.48 6.55
CA ASN A 262 46.91 -10.04 7.88
C ASN A 262 46.06 -11.31 8.13
N LEU A 263 45.28 -11.77 7.13
CA LEU A 263 44.48 -13.01 7.21
C LEU A 263 45.36 -14.22 6.89
N SER A 264 45.39 -15.21 7.77
CA SER A 264 45.96 -16.52 7.51
C SER A 264 45.17 -17.33 6.46
N GLN A 265 45.73 -18.43 6.00
CA GLN A 265 44.98 -19.30 5.07
C GLN A 265 43.75 -19.94 5.71
N ASP A 266 43.84 -20.28 7.00
CA ASP A 266 42.70 -20.84 7.76
C ASP A 266 41.61 -19.82 7.98
N ASP A 267 41.97 -18.57 8.23
CA ASP A 267 41.00 -17.47 8.35
C ASP A 267 40.23 -17.26 7.03
N ARG A 268 40.95 -17.26 5.91
CA ARG A 268 40.33 -17.19 4.57
C ARG A 268 39.43 -18.37 4.29
N LYS A 269 39.81 -19.58 4.74
CA LYS A 269 38.98 -20.78 4.62
C LYS A 269 37.70 -20.65 5.43
N THR A 270 37.81 -20.16 6.66
CA THR A 270 36.65 -19.89 7.54
C THR A 270 35.67 -18.91 6.88
N LEU A 271 36.20 -17.80 6.37
CA LEU A 271 35.36 -16.80 5.67
C LEU A 271 34.72 -17.35 4.38
N ARG A 272 35.43 -18.19 3.61
CA ARG A 272 34.86 -18.88 2.44
C ARG A 272 33.72 -19.82 2.83
N ASN A 273 33.83 -20.52 3.95
CA ASN A 273 32.75 -21.38 4.47
C ASN A 273 31.50 -20.58 4.85
N LEU A 274 31.63 -19.31 5.23
CA LEU A 274 30.54 -18.39 5.45
C LEU A 274 29.96 -17.81 4.14
N GLY A 275 30.55 -18.15 3.00
CA GLY A 275 30.08 -17.71 1.66
C GLY A 275 30.80 -16.49 1.12
N VAL A 276 31.86 -16.00 1.78
CA VAL A 276 32.69 -14.89 1.30
C VAL A 276 33.54 -15.33 0.12
N LYS A 277 33.46 -14.60 -0.99
CA LYS A 277 34.36 -14.72 -2.14
C LYS A 277 35.38 -13.61 -2.15
N PHE A 278 36.65 -13.98 -2.32
CA PHE A 278 37.79 -13.08 -2.48
C PHE A 278 38.06 -12.91 -3.96
N GLY A 279 37.49 -11.85 -4.55
CA GLY A 279 37.71 -11.48 -5.93
C GLY A 279 38.97 -10.63 -6.13
N ARG A 280 39.27 -10.24 -7.37
CA ARG A 280 40.39 -9.38 -7.73
C ARG A 280 40.19 -7.95 -7.21
N TYR A 281 38.99 -7.40 -7.41
CA TYR A 281 38.63 -6.02 -7.09
C TYR A 281 37.64 -5.93 -5.93
N HIS A 282 36.86 -6.99 -5.66
CA HIS A 282 35.84 -7.01 -4.65
C HIS A 282 35.94 -8.24 -3.75
N ILE A 283 35.52 -8.06 -2.51
CA ILE A 283 35.19 -9.14 -1.59
C ILE A 283 33.70 -9.10 -1.37
N PHE A 284 33.01 -10.21 -1.56
CA PHE A 284 31.57 -10.22 -1.58
C PHE A 284 30.95 -11.55 -1.19
N LEU A 285 29.69 -11.51 -0.79
CA LEU A 285 28.87 -12.69 -0.55
C LEU A 285 28.11 -13.08 -1.81
N PHE A 286 28.53 -14.14 -2.49
CA PHE A 286 27.96 -14.54 -3.79
C PHE A 286 26.46 -14.84 -3.75
N LYS A 287 25.97 -15.43 -2.64
CA LYS A 287 24.55 -15.77 -2.47
C LYS A 287 23.64 -14.54 -2.53
N LEU A 288 24.15 -13.34 -2.22
CA LEU A 288 23.38 -12.10 -2.20
C LEU A 288 23.00 -11.57 -3.60
N PHE A 289 23.56 -12.14 -4.67
CA PHE A 289 23.24 -11.72 -6.05
C PHE A 289 22.10 -12.52 -6.70
N LYS A 290 21.49 -13.46 -5.97
CA LYS A 290 20.28 -14.13 -6.43
C LYS A 290 19.11 -13.14 -6.50
N PRO A 291 18.25 -13.20 -7.54
CA PRO A 291 17.15 -12.22 -7.72
C PRO A 291 16.25 -12.04 -6.51
N SER A 292 15.78 -13.12 -5.87
CA SER A 292 14.92 -13.06 -4.68
C SER A 292 15.61 -12.35 -3.53
N VAL A 293 16.89 -12.66 -3.30
CA VAL A 293 17.71 -12.09 -2.23
C VAL A 293 17.97 -10.60 -2.47
N VAL A 294 18.26 -10.21 -3.72
CA VAL A 294 18.44 -8.80 -4.10
C VAL A 294 17.14 -8.02 -3.85
N SER A 295 15.99 -8.55 -4.26
CA SER A 295 14.69 -7.90 -4.03
C SER A 295 14.40 -7.69 -2.55
N LEU A 296 14.61 -8.71 -1.72
CA LEU A 296 14.43 -8.61 -0.27
C LEU A 296 15.39 -7.58 0.36
N ARG A 297 16.67 -7.60 -0.01
CA ARG A 297 17.67 -6.63 0.49
C ARG A 297 17.31 -5.19 0.15
N ILE A 298 16.90 -4.94 -1.10
CA ILE A 298 16.45 -3.61 -1.55
C ILE A 298 15.26 -3.14 -0.72
N LEU A 299 14.28 -4.01 -0.49
CA LEU A 299 13.09 -3.70 0.30
C LEU A 299 13.45 -3.33 1.74
N LEU A 300 14.28 -4.16 2.39
CA LEU A 300 14.72 -3.91 3.76
C LEU A 300 15.58 -2.64 3.88
N TRP A 301 16.49 -2.40 2.92
CA TRP A 301 17.34 -1.23 2.87
C TRP A 301 16.52 0.06 2.69
N LYS A 302 15.56 0.06 1.75
CA LYS A 302 14.63 1.18 1.54
C LYS A 302 13.79 1.46 2.79
N ASN A 303 13.30 0.39 3.45
CA ASN A 303 12.53 0.53 4.67
C ASN A 303 13.33 1.20 5.80
N PHE A 304 14.59 0.82 5.95
CA PHE A 304 15.45 1.34 7.01
C PHE A 304 15.91 2.77 6.76
N ASN A 305 16.24 3.12 5.50
CA ASN A 305 16.76 4.45 5.13
C ASN A 305 15.68 5.46 4.78
N GLY A 306 14.40 5.07 4.71
CA GLY A 306 13.32 5.96 4.28
C GLY A 306 13.40 6.33 2.79
N GLU A 307 14.09 5.52 1.97
CA GLU A 307 14.28 5.78 0.55
C GLU A 307 13.00 5.58 -0.25
N ASP A 308 12.91 6.33 -1.36
CA ASP A 308 11.77 6.30 -2.25
C ASP A 308 11.54 4.91 -2.88
N LEU A 309 10.30 4.46 -2.88
CA LEU A 309 9.88 3.22 -3.53
C LEU A 309 10.01 3.27 -5.06
N SER A 310 10.20 4.45 -5.65
CA SER A 310 10.41 4.64 -7.10
C SER A 310 11.77 4.14 -7.61
N LEU A 311 12.73 3.83 -6.71
CA LEU A 311 14.01 3.23 -7.10
C LEU A 311 13.81 1.75 -7.45
N PHE A 312 13.91 1.42 -8.72
CA PHE A 312 13.80 0.04 -9.20
C PHE A 312 15.18 -0.54 -9.56
N PRO A 313 15.45 -1.82 -9.23
CA PRO A 313 16.66 -2.48 -9.67
C PRO A 313 16.70 -2.62 -11.19
N PRO A 314 17.90 -2.79 -11.78
CA PRO A 314 18.01 -3.23 -13.15
C PRO A 314 17.28 -4.55 -13.36
N THR A 315 16.79 -4.77 -14.59
CA THR A 315 16.14 -6.03 -14.94
C THR A 315 17.08 -7.22 -14.67
N PHE A 316 16.57 -8.22 -13.97
CA PHE A 316 17.35 -9.41 -13.67
C PHE A 316 17.84 -10.09 -14.96
N GLY A 317 19.09 -10.56 -14.94
CA GLY A 317 19.75 -11.15 -16.10
C GLY A 317 20.64 -10.20 -16.89
N LEU A 318 20.53 -8.87 -16.68
CA LEU A 318 21.47 -7.92 -17.28
C LEU A 318 22.83 -7.98 -16.59
N ASN A 319 23.91 -8.00 -17.38
CA ASN A 319 25.28 -8.02 -16.89
C ASN A 319 25.86 -6.60 -16.76
N PHE A 320 25.36 -5.67 -17.54
CA PHE A 320 25.74 -4.26 -17.53
C PHE A 320 24.54 -3.37 -17.85
N VAL A 321 24.55 -2.13 -17.34
CA VAL A 321 23.53 -1.13 -17.61
C VAL A 321 24.18 0.25 -17.71
N ASN A 322 23.59 1.15 -18.51
CA ASN A 322 24.10 2.50 -18.69
C ASN A 322 23.84 3.34 -17.42
N ASN A 323 24.82 4.15 -17.03
CA ASN A 323 24.76 5.02 -15.85
C ASN A 323 23.78 6.20 -15.98
N VAL A 324 23.33 6.53 -17.18
CA VAL A 324 22.38 7.65 -17.39
C VAL A 324 21.07 7.43 -16.64
N LYS A 325 20.59 6.19 -16.63
CA LYS A 325 19.33 5.81 -15.96
C LYS A 325 19.48 5.63 -14.44
N TYR A 326 20.68 5.24 -13.97
CA TYR A 326 20.93 4.88 -12.58
C TYR A 326 21.98 5.79 -11.96
N LYS A 327 21.53 6.72 -11.09
CA LYS A 327 22.43 7.74 -10.48
C LYS A 327 22.93 7.36 -9.09
N ASN A 328 22.18 6.54 -8.34
CA ASN A 328 22.49 6.17 -6.96
C ASN A 328 23.48 5.00 -6.91
N LYS A 329 24.76 5.31 -6.66
CA LYS A 329 25.83 4.30 -6.58
C LYS A 329 25.62 3.28 -5.46
N LYS A 330 25.14 3.72 -4.28
CA LYS A 330 24.89 2.82 -3.13
C LYS A 330 23.78 1.83 -3.47
N PHE A 331 22.71 2.32 -4.10
CA PHE A 331 21.63 1.46 -4.56
C PHE A 331 22.09 0.45 -5.62
N MET A 332 22.93 0.87 -6.57
CA MET A 332 23.46 -0.03 -7.59
C MET A 332 24.39 -1.10 -6.99
N LEU A 333 25.22 -0.73 -6.01
CA LEU A 333 26.05 -1.69 -5.28
C LEU A 333 25.18 -2.71 -4.52
N LEU A 334 24.09 -2.26 -3.89
CA LEU A 334 23.10 -3.13 -3.25
C LEU A 334 22.47 -4.11 -4.28
N CYS A 335 22.25 -3.68 -5.52
CA CYS A 335 21.79 -4.53 -6.61
C CYS A 335 22.89 -5.48 -7.16
N GLY A 336 24.13 -5.35 -6.70
CA GLY A 336 25.26 -6.16 -7.15
C GLY A 336 26.01 -5.60 -8.37
N PHE A 337 25.89 -4.29 -8.62
CA PHE A 337 26.55 -3.59 -9.72
C PHE A 337 27.56 -2.58 -9.22
N GLU A 338 28.75 -2.58 -9.80
CA GLU A 338 29.78 -1.55 -9.57
C GLU A 338 29.87 -0.62 -10.78
N LYS A 339 30.15 0.67 -10.51
CA LYS A 339 30.31 1.66 -11.56
C LYS A 339 31.66 1.50 -12.26
N PHE A 340 31.63 1.35 -13.58
CA PHE A 340 32.81 1.29 -14.43
C PHE A 340 32.63 2.28 -15.58
N ASP A 341 33.33 3.39 -15.51
CA ASP A 341 33.24 4.52 -16.46
C ASP A 341 31.76 4.97 -16.68
N SER A 342 31.23 4.77 -17.86
CA SER A 342 29.86 5.13 -18.27
C SER A 342 28.81 4.04 -18.03
N PHE A 343 29.20 2.89 -17.44
CA PHE A 343 28.32 1.76 -17.19
C PHE A 343 28.36 1.33 -15.73
N PHE A 344 27.34 0.55 -15.34
CA PHE A 344 27.35 -0.28 -14.17
C PHE A 344 27.44 -1.74 -14.62
N VAL A 345 28.38 -2.49 -14.05
CA VAL A 345 28.65 -3.90 -14.39
C VAL A 345 28.38 -4.78 -13.17
N ARG A 346 27.81 -5.95 -13.39
CA ARG A 346 27.59 -6.93 -12.30
C ARG A 346 28.94 -7.41 -11.74
N ILE A 347 29.07 -7.34 -10.42
CA ILE A 347 30.33 -7.67 -9.72
C ILE A 347 30.73 -9.12 -9.94
N ASP A 348 29.80 -10.06 -9.85
CA ASP A 348 30.07 -11.50 -10.03
C ASP A 348 30.55 -11.84 -11.45
N ILE A 349 30.05 -11.15 -12.45
CA ILE A 349 30.46 -11.31 -13.85
C ILE A 349 31.84 -10.67 -14.07
N LEU A 350 32.03 -9.45 -13.55
CA LEU A 350 33.30 -8.73 -13.64
C LEU A 350 34.45 -9.57 -13.05
N GLU A 351 34.26 -10.08 -11.84
CA GLU A 351 35.26 -10.88 -11.15
C GLU A 351 35.55 -12.20 -11.88
N ARG A 352 34.55 -12.83 -12.49
CA ARG A 352 34.75 -14.06 -13.30
C ARG A 352 35.55 -13.77 -14.55
N LEU A 353 35.23 -12.71 -15.29
CA LEU A 353 35.94 -12.33 -16.50
C LEU A 353 37.43 -12.03 -16.24
N PHE A 354 37.75 -11.37 -15.12
CA PHE A 354 39.15 -11.13 -14.75
C PHE A 354 39.91 -12.42 -14.51
N ILE A 355 39.32 -13.42 -13.85
CA ILE A 355 39.96 -14.75 -13.66
C ILE A 355 40.20 -15.44 -15.00
N GLU A 356 39.22 -15.43 -15.90
CA GLU A 356 39.32 -16.01 -17.23
C GLU A 356 40.43 -15.36 -18.07
N ILE A 357 40.53 -14.02 -18.04
CA ILE A 357 41.59 -13.28 -18.75
C ILE A 357 42.97 -13.64 -18.22
N ILE A 358 43.18 -13.67 -16.90
CA ILE A 358 44.45 -14.02 -16.29
C ILE A 358 44.86 -15.44 -16.69
N ASN A 359 43.96 -16.40 -16.57
CA ASN A 359 44.25 -17.79 -16.95
C ASN A 359 44.56 -17.95 -18.43
N SER A 360 44.01 -17.09 -19.30
CA SER A 360 44.31 -17.11 -20.74
C SER A 360 45.62 -16.40 -21.11
N THR A 361 46.17 -15.56 -20.25
CA THR A 361 47.45 -14.88 -20.44
C THR A 361 48.63 -15.63 -19.84
N GLU A 362 48.39 -16.61 -18.94
CA GLU A 362 49.41 -17.48 -18.34
C GLU A 362 49.62 -18.80 -19.12
N ASN A 363 48.79 -19.07 -20.15
CA ASN A 363 48.97 -20.17 -21.12
C ASN A 363 49.48 -19.62 -22.45
#